data_9b7919dbfe76378b9dfa25220daa5d8a
#
_entry.id   9b7919dbfe76378b9dfa25220daa5d8a
#
_cell.length_a   1.000
_cell.length_b   1.000
_cell.length_c   1.000
_cell.angle_alpha   90.00
_cell.angle_beta   90.00
_cell.angle_gamma   90.00
#
_symmetry.space_group_name_H-M   'P 1'
#
loop_
_entity.id
_entity.type
_entity.pdbx_description
1 polymer ?
#
loop_
_entity_poly.entity_id
_entity_poly.type
_entity_poly.pdbx_seq_one_letter_code
_entity_poly.pdbx_strand_id
1 'polypeptide(L)'
;MSAVVGLLSVELFIPHAHSLKEKRMVVRAVKDRLKKFNVAVSEVDHQDVWQRAELGIVAISNGRAHVDEVLSQTLDEIERTHPGLVTRTSTELLT
;
A
#
# COMPACT_ATOMS: atom_id res chain seq x y z
N MET A 1 22.62 -6.35 16.81
CA MET A 1 21.39 -6.74 16.13
C MET A 1 20.54 -5.49 15.86
N SER A 2 19.97 -5.40 14.72
CA SER A 2 19.17 -4.21 14.38
C SER A 2 17.95 -4.62 13.56
N ALA A 3 16.90 -3.83 13.71
CA ALA A 3 15.70 -3.98 12.90
C ALA A 3 15.92 -3.38 11.52
N VAL A 4 15.31 -3.99 10.52
CA VAL A 4 15.23 -3.45 9.17
C VAL A 4 13.78 -3.03 8.94
N VAL A 5 13.58 -1.78 8.55
CA VAL A 5 12.27 -1.21 8.30
C VAL A 5 12.21 -0.75 6.84
N GLY A 6 11.21 -1.19 6.12
CA GLY A 6 11.00 -0.77 4.73
C GLY A 6 9.65 -0.09 4.56
N LEU A 7 9.61 0.90 3.68
CA LEU A 7 8.41 1.62 3.31
C LEU A 7 8.14 1.43 1.82
N LEU A 8 6.97 0.90 1.51
CA LEU A 8 6.44 0.87 0.15
C LEU A 8 5.37 1.95 0.03
N SER A 9 5.57 2.86 -0.91
CA SER A 9 4.56 3.87 -1.24
C SER A 9 3.86 3.42 -2.52
N VAL A 10 2.52 3.40 -2.49
CA VAL A 10 1.71 2.97 -3.63
C VAL A 10 0.71 4.07 -3.94
N GLU A 11 0.77 4.59 -5.16
CA GLU A 11 -0.24 5.53 -5.61
C GLU A 11 -1.29 4.79 -6.42
N LEU A 12 -2.56 5.02 -6.08
CA LEU A 12 -3.71 4.43 -6.73
C LEU A 12 -4.47 5.48 -7.52
N PHE A 13 -4.92 5.12 -8.72
CA PHE A 13 -5.89 5.89 -9.48
C PHE A 13 -7.19 5.10 -9.53
N ILE A 14 -8.29 5.72 -9.08
CA ILE A 14 -9.61 5.07 -8.93
C ILE A 14 -10.61 5.83 -9.81
N PRO A 15 -10.62 5.53 -11.12
CA PRO A 15 -11.40 6.35 -12.08
C PRO A 15 -12.91 6.27 -11.88
N HIS A 16 -13.40 5.22 -11.20
CA HIS A 16 -14.83 5.04 -10.98
C HIS A 16 -15.35 5.72 -9.72
N ALA A 17 -14.48 6.31 -8.91
CA ALA A 17 -14.92 6.99 -7.71
C ALA A 17 -15.45 8.39 -8.07
N HIS A 18 -16.68 8.67 -7.67
CA HIS A 18 -17.34 9.94 -7.89
C HIS A 18 -17.63 10.68 -6.59
N SER A 19 -17.06 10.21 -5.48
CA SER A 19 -17.20 10.84 -4.17
C SER A 19 -16.09 10.33 -3.25
N LEU A 20 -15.85 11.04 -2.15
CA LEU A 20 -14.93 10.55 -1.11
C LEU A 20 -15.42 9.24 -0.50
N LYS A 21 -16.74 9.08 -0.40
CA LYS A 21 -17.31 7.83 0.13
C LYS A 21 -16.94 6.64 -0.75
N GLU A 22 -17.09 6.76 -2.06
CA GLU A 22 -16.75 5.69 -2.99
C GLU A 22 -15.25 5.39 -2.96
N LYS A 23 -14.41 6.44 -2.92
CA LYS A 23 -12.97 6.25 -2.79
C LYS A 23 -12.63 5.50 -1.51
N ARG A 24 -13.22 5.91 -0.39
CA ARG A 24 -12.93 5.27 0.90
C ARG A 24 -13.32 3.80 0.92
N MET A 25 -14.39 3.43 0.21
CA MET A 25 -14.77 2.03 0.09
C MET A 25 -13.70 1.21 -0.63
N VAL A 26 -13.14 1.74 -1.72
CA VAL A 26 -12.07 1.06 -2.46
C VAL A 26 -10.80 0.99 -1.61
N VAL A 27 -10.39 2.10 -1.00
CA VAL A 27 -9.20 2.12 -0.13
C VAL A 27 -9.34 1.13 1.01
N ARG A 28 -10.53 1.07 1.64
CA ARG A 28 -10.78 0.11 2.71
C ARG A 28 -10.69 -1.32 2.22
N ALA A 29 -11.24 -1.61 1.04
CA ALA A 29 -11.17 -2.95 0.46
C ALA A 29 -9.72 -3.36 0.18
N VAL A 30 -8.91 -2.43 -0.35
CA VAL A 30 -7.48 -2.68 -0.55
C VAL A 30 -6.80 -2.96 0.78
N LYS A 31 -6.99 -2.11 1.77
CA LYS A 31 -6.38 -2.28 3.10
C LYS A 31 -6.79 -3.61 3.74
N ASP A 32 -8.03 -4.02 3.58
CA ASP A 32 -8.51 -5.29 4.12
C ASP A 32 -7.80 -6.49 3.51
N ARG A 33 -7.46 -6.43 2.22
CA ARG A 33 -6.68 -7.48 1.57
C ARG A 33 -5.27 -7.61 2.12
N LEU A 34 -4.74 -6.55 2.70
CA LEU A 34 -3.38 -6.53 3.21
C LEU A 34 -3.26 -7.00 4.66
N LYS A 35 -4.38 -7.23 5.34
CA LYS A 35 -4.39 -7.64 6.76
C LYS A 35 -3.72 -8.99 7.00
N LYS A 36 -3.64 -9.83 5.98
CA LYS A 36 -2.97 -11.14 6.10
C LYS A 36 -1.45 -11.04 6.10
N PHE A 37 -0.90 -9.89 5.75
CA PHE A 37 0.53 -9.65 5.79
C PHE A 37 0.92 -8.93 7.09
N ASN A 38 2.14 -9.14 7.53
CA ASN A 38 2.65 -8.46 8.71
C ASN A 38 3.16 -7.07 8.34
N VAL A 39 2.23 -6.16 8.05
CA VAL A 39 2.52 -4.80 7.63
C VAL A 39 1.58 -3.82 8.33
N ALA A 40 2.02 -2.57 8.43
CA ALA A 40 1.17 -1.45 8.80
C ALA A 40 0.84 -0.67 7.53
N VAL A 41 -0.42 -0.27 7.37
CA VAL A 41 -0.91 0.42 6.17
C VAL A 41 -1.66 1.67 6.57
N SER A 42 -1.39 2.77 5.88
CA SER A 42 -2.12 4.02 6.07
C SER A 42 -2.26 4.74 4.73
N GLU A 43 -3.37 5.45 4.55
CA GLU A 43 -3.48 6.43 3.48
C GLU A 43 -2.72 7.69 3.91
N VAL A 44 -1.70 8.09 3.14
CA VAL A 44 -0.76 9.11 3.56
C VAL A 44 -0.85 10.41 2.75
N ASP A 45 -1.59 10.40 1.64
CA ASP A 45 -1.78 11.60 0.82
C ASP A 45 -3.05 11.48 -0.01
N HIS A 46 -3.51 12.59 -0.56
CA HIS A 46 -4.70 12.70 -1.43
C HIS A 46 -6.02 12.40 -0.70
N GLN A 47 -6.09 12.64 0.60
CA GLN A 47 -7.27 12.30 1.40
C GLN A 47 -8.55 12.95 0.86
N ASP A 48 -8.46 14.16 0.32
CA ASP A 48 -9.61 14.93 -0.18
C ASP A 48 -9.81 14.80 -1.68
N VAL A 49 -9.08 13.94 -2.37
CA VAL A 49 -9.20 13.74 -3.80
C VAL A 49 -9.99 12.45 -4.06
N TRP A 50 -11.01 12.52 -4.91
CA TRP A 50 -11.94 11.40 -5.12
C TRP A 50 -11.29 10.21 -5.84
N GLN A 51 -10.39 10.48 -6.77
CA GLN A 51 -9.90 9.46 -7.71
C GLN A 51 -8.44 9.08 -7.49
N ARG A 52 -7.83 9.60 -6.42
CA ARG A 52 -6.43 9.29 -6.11
C ARG A 52 -6.27 8.98 -4.64
N ALA A 53 -5.40 8.04 -4.36
CA ALA A 53 -5.01 7.72 -3.00
C ALA A 53 -3.53 7.33 -3.00
N GLU A 54 -2.82 7.66 -1.95
CA GLU A 54 -1.48 7.17 -1.73
C GLU A 54 -1.44 6.39 -0.43
N LEU A 55 -1.00 5.14 -0.51
CA LEU A 55 -0.86 4.27 0.65
C LEU A 55 0.61 4.17 1.03
N GLY A 56 0.88 4.29 2.32
CA GLY A 56 2.17 3.93 2.90
C GLY A 56 2.05 2.57 3.56
N ILE A 57 2.96 1.66 3.23
CA ILE A 57 2.96 0.29 3.73
C ILE A 57 4.33 0.01 4.33
N VAL A 58 4.36 -0.33 5.62
CA VAL A 58 5.62 -0.52 6.35
C VAL A 58 5.73 -1.96 6.81
N ALA A 59 6.87 -2.56 6.53
CA ALA A 59 7.24 -3.88 7.05
C ALA A 59 8.51 -3.76 7.89
N ILE A 60 8.62 -4.59 8.91
CA ILE A 60 9.77 -4.64 9.80
C ILE A 60 10.19 -6.09 10.01
N SER A 61 11.50 -6.32 10.02
CA SER A 61 12.09 -7.63 10.29
C SER A 61 13.54 -7.43 10.74
N ASN A 62 14.23 -8.52 10.99
CA ASN A 62 15.68 -8.48 11.26
C ASN A 62 16.51 -8.74 10.00
N GLY A 63 15.87 -8.87 8.83
CA GLY A 63 16.56 -9.13 7.57
C GLY A 63 15.95 -8.35 6.41
N ARG A 64 16.82 -7.73 5.62
CA ARG A 64 16.42 -6.94 4.47
C ARG A 64 15.66 -7.76 3.41
N ALA A 65 16.15 -8.96 3.13
CA ALA A 65 15.52 -9.81 2.11
C ALA A 65 14.09 -10.16 2.47
N HIS A 66 13.83 -10.39 3.76
CA HIS A 66 12.47 -10.68 4.23
C HIS A 66 11.56 -9.45 4.12
N VAL A 67 12.06 -8.26 4.47
CA VAL A 67 11.30 -7.01 4.33
C VAL A 67 10.93 -6.80 2.85
N ASP A 68 11.89 -6.94 1.96
CA ASP A 68 11.65 -6.78 0.52
C ASP A 68 10.61 -7.79 0.02
N GLU A 69 10.70 -9.03 0.47
CA GLU A 69 9.76 -10.09 0.08
C GLU A 69 8.33 -9.75 0.54
N VAL A 70 8.16 -9.34 1.80
CA VAL A 70 6.85 -8.99 2.33
C VAL A 70 6.25 -7.82 1.57
N LEU A 71 7.03 -6.77 1.30
CA LEU A 71 6.53 -5.61 0.56
C LEU A 71 6.16 -5.99 -0.88
N SER A 72 6.96 -6.84 -1.54
CA SER A 72 6.65 -7.32 -2.88
C SER A 72 5.35 -8.14 -2.90
N GLN A 73 5.15 -9.02 -1.93
CA GLN A 73 3.94 -9.81 -1.82
C GLN A 73 2.71 -8.93 -1.59
N THR A 74 2.89 -7.86 -0.82
CA THR A 74 1.83 -6.89 -0.56
C THR A 74 1.41 -6.18 -1.84
N LEU A 75 2.39 -5.72 -2.63
CA LEU A 75 2.10 -5.08 -3.91
C LEU A 75 1.42 -6.05 -4.89
N ASP A 76 1.91 -7.28 -4.96
CA ASP A 76 1.30 -8.31 -5.81
C ASP A 76 -0.16 -8.57 -5.43
N GLU A 77 -0.47 -8.57 -4.14
CA GLU A 77 -1.85 -8.74 -3.67
C GLU A 77 -2.75 -7.61 -4.15
N ILE A 78 -2.27 -6.36 -4.08
CA ILE A 78 -3.04 -5.21 -4.57
C ILE A 78 -3.29 -5.35 -6.07
N GLU A 79 -2.26 -5.66 -6.84
CA GLU A 79 -2.39 -5.77 -8.29
C GLU A 79 -3.26 -6.94 -8.71
N ARG A 80 -3.26 -8.03 -7.94
CA ARG A 80 -4.09 -9.20 -8.20
C ARG A 80 -5.57 -8.93 -7.90
N THR A 81 -5.87 -8.24 -6.80
CA THR A 81 -7.25 -8.03 -6.34
C THR A 81 -7.89 -6.78 -6.92
N HIS A 82 -7.07 -5.80 -7.28
CA HIS A 82 -7.51 -4.51 -7.84
C HIS A 82 -6.67 -4.17 -9.06
N PRO A 83 -6.76 -4.96 -10.15
CA PRO A 83 -5.90 -4.75 -11.31
C PRO A 83 -6.14 -3.38 -11.94
N GLY A 84 -5.04 -2.75 -12.36
CA GLY A 84 -5.09 -1.47 -13.06
C GLY A 84 -5.18 -0.24 -12.18
N LEU A 85 -5.26 -0.38 -10.84
CA LEU A 85 -5.34 0.79 -9.97
C LEU A 85 -3.97 1.38 -9.63
N VAL A 86 -2.93 0.56 -9.56
CA VAL A 86 -1.59 1.03 -9.17
C VAL A 86 -0.97 1.81 -10.32
N THR A 87 -0.64 3.07 -10.07
CA THR A 87 -0.03 3.94 -11.09
C THR A 87 1.43 4.25 -10.80
N ARG A 88 1.84 4.15 -9.53
CA ARG A 88 3.21 4.51 -9.14
C ARG A 88 3.56 3.81 -7.83
N THR A 89 4.79 3.32 -7.76
CA THR A 89 5.31 2.73 -6.52
C THR A 89 6.73 3.21 -6.27
N SER A 90 7.10 3.26 -5.02
CA SER A 90 8.49 3.44 -4.62
C SER A 90 8.74 2.66 -3.33
N THR A 91 9.96 2.18 -3.17
CA THR A 91 10.36 1.43 -1.97
C THR A 91 11.64 2.04 -1.42
N GLU A 92 11.68 2.24 -0.10
CA GLU A 92 12.89 2.70 0.56
C GLU A 92 13.09 1.96 1.87
N LEU A 93 14.34 1.77 2.23
CA LEU A 93 14.71 1.26 3.54
C LEU A 93 14.91 2.45 4.47
N LEU A 94 14.26 2.41 5.62
CA LEU A 94 14.34 3.48 6.62
C LEU A 94 15.42 3.23 7.66
N THR A 95 15.79 1.99 7.83
CA THR A 95 16.91 1.61 8.72
C THR A 95 17.65 0.42 8.14
#